data_1459e546cce8f701297ed26b0bee1eed
#
_entry.id   1459e546cce8f701297ed26b0bee1eed
#
_cell.length_a   1.000
_cell.length_b   1.000
_cell.length_c   1.000
_cell.angle_alpha   90.00
_cell.angle_beta   90.00
_cell.angle_gamma   90.00
#
_symmetry.space_group_name_H-M   'P 1'
#
loop_
_entity.id
_entity.type
_entity.pdbx_description
1 polymer ?
#
loop_
_entity_poly.entity_id
_entity_poly.type
_entity_poly.pdbx_seq_one_letter_code
_entity_poly.pdbx_strand_id
1 'polypeptide(L)'
;MSLRHKKSRDSNHASIQSSLEKCGISVADLSGNGGGCPDIATYWNGQTVWIEIKVGTGSHVENSQLKFFSKWKGYCGIAQNFEQALAMAKYPNQHVLTSAEKLKISQHLVKFPSDRITVKRFYEVIGREN
;
A
#
# COMPACT_ATOMS: atom_id res chain seq x y z
N MET A 1 18.41 5.92 -21.33
CA MET A 1 18.15 5.72 -20.82
C MET A 1 17.82 5.15 -20.25
N SER A 2 17.38 5.36 -20.17
CA SER A 2 17.00 4.91 -19.55
C SER A 2 16.45 4.45 -19.16
N LEU A 3 16.20 4.43 -19.13
CA LEU A 3 15.71 3.96 -18.79
C LEU A 3 15.39 3.35 -17.98
N ARG A 4 15.39 3.42 -17.62
CA ARG A 4 15.18 2.98 -16.82
C ARG A 4 14.60 2.29 -16.26
N HIS A 5 14.81 1.84 -16.21
CA HIS A 5 14.21 1.37 -15.59
C HIS A 5 13.97 1.48 -14.33
N LYS A 6 14.36 2.14 -14.02
CA LYS A 6 13.76 2.43 -12.81
C LYS A 6 12.25 2.39 -12.92
N LYS A 7 11.62 1.92 -11.89
CA LYS A 7 10.20 1.88 -11.86
C LYS A 7 9.64 3.27 -12.04
N SER A 8 8.89 3.47 -13.06
CA SER A 8 8.29 4.77 -13.27
C SER A 8 7.07 4.93 -12.38
N ARG A 9 6.91 6.12 -11.83
CA ARG A 9 5.68 6.50 -11.15
C ARG A 9 4.65 6.78 -12.22
N ASP A 10 3.47 6.22 -12.08
CA ASP A 10 2.40 6.59 -12.99
C ASP A 10 1.79 7.93 -12.57
N SER A 11 0.95 8.49 -13.44
CA SER A 11 0.35 9.79 -13.19
C SER A 11 -0.57 9.76 -11.98
N ASN A 12 -1.18 8.60 -11.67
CA ASN A 12 -2.06 8.47 -10.51
C ASN A 12 -1.28 8.59 -9.20
N HIS A 13 -0.08 7.99 -9.15
CA HIS A 13 0.77 8.12 -7.96
C HIS A 13 1.10 9.58 -7.68
N ALA A 14 1.59 10.29 -8.70
CA ALA A 14 1.98 11.69 -8.54
C ALA A 14 0.78 12.56 -8.15
N SER A 15 -0.37 12.30 -8.76
CA SER A 15 -1.59 13.04 -8.47
C SER A 15 -2.06 12.81 -7.03
N ILE A 16 -2.03 11.56 -6.57
CA ILE A 16 -2.44 11.23 -5.20
C ILE A 16 -1.51 11.91 -4.22
N GLN A 17 -0.20 11.85 -4.42
CA GLN A 17 0.76 12.49 -3.53
C GLN A 17 0.51 13.99 -3.46
N SER A 18 0.37 14.65 -4.60
CA SER A 18 0.14 16.08 -4.67
C SER A 18 -1.14 16.47 -3.94
N SER A 19 -2.21 15.69 -4.13
CA SER A 19 -3.50 15.96 -3.49
C SER A 19 -3.43 15.78 -1.98
N LEU A 20 -2.69 14.77 -1.50
CA LEU A 20 -2.48 14.59 -0.06
C LEU A 20 -1.73 15.77 0.53
N GLU A 21 -0.70 16.24 -0.15
CA GLU A 21 0.08 17.37 0.35
C GLU A 21 -0.76 18.65 0.43
N LYS A 22 -1.66 18.84 -0.53
CA LYS A 22 -2.60 19.97 -0.50
C LYS A 22 -3.56 19.90 0.67
N CYS A 23 -3.80 18.70 1.20
CA CYS A 23 -4.63 18.52 2.38
C CYS A 23 -3.84 18.62 3.69
N GLY A 24 -2.59 19.03 3.63
CA GLY A 24 -1.77 19.20 4.84
C GLY A 24 -1.09 17.93 5.31
N ILE A 25 -1.06 16.89 4.48
CA ILE A 25 -0.43 15.62 4.82
C ILE A 25 1.01 15.63 4.29
N SER A 26 1.97 15.34 5.15
CA SER A 26 3.36 15.17 4.69
C SER A 26 3.49 13.82 4.00
N VAL A 27 4.17 13.79 2.86
CA VAL A 27 4.33 12.58 2.07
C VAL A 27 5.79 12.38 1.72
N ALA A 28 6.31 11.19 2.04
CA ALA A 28 7.62 10.75 1.59
C ALA A 28 7.42 9.77 0.43
N ASP A 29 8.07 10.03 -0.70
CA ASP A 29 8.02 9.16 -1.86
C ASP A 29 9.07 8.06 -1.69
N LEU A 30 8.63 6.82 -1.56
CA LEU A 30 9.49 5.67 -1.34
C LEU A 30 9.51 4.74 -2.56
N SER A 31 8.91 5.15 -3.65
CA SER A 31 8.65 4.28 -4.80
C SER A 31 9.92 3.72 -5.45
N GLY A 32 11.08 4.31 -5.20
CA GLY A 32 12.33 3.81 -5.74
C GLY A 32 13.03 2.76 -4.90
N ASN A 33 12.52 2.46 -3.71
CA ASN A 33 13.27 1.61 -2.76
C ASN A 33 13.21 0.12 -3.08
N GLY A 34 12.14 -0.37 -3.66
CA GLY A 34 12.02 -1.80 -3.96
C GLY A 34 11.88 -2.65 -2.69
N GLY A 35 12.05 -3.97 -2.85
CA GLY A 35 12.02 -4.91 -1.73
C GLY A 35 10.69 -5.04 -1.03
N GLY A 36 9.60 -4.65 -1.69
CA GLY A 36 8.28 -4.69 -1.11
C GLY A 36 7.91 -3.45 -0.32
N CYS A 37 8.81 -2.47 -0.24
CA CYS A 37 8.55 -1.21 0.44
C CYS A 37 7.37 -0.50 -0.23
N PRO A 38 6.39 0.01 0.53
CA PRO A 38 5.27 0.74 -0.05
C PRO A 38 5.71 2.01 -0.80
N ASP A 39 4.82 2.52 -1.63
CA ASP A 39 5.12 3.67 -2.49
C ASP A 39 5.36 4.94 -1.72
N ILE A 40 4.59 5.17 -0.65
CA ILE A 40 4.69 6.40 0.14
C ILE A 40 4.57 6.11 1.62
N ALA A 41 5.11 7.02 2.42
CA ALA A 41 4.80 7.10 3.83
C ALA A 41 4.19 8.47 4.09
N THR A 42 3.08 8.51 4.81
CA THR A 42 2.39 9.75 5.14
C THR A 42 2.55 10.06 6.62
N TYR A 43 2.54 11.35 6.93
CA TYR A 43 2.52 11.78 8.33
C TYR A 43 1.44 12.83 8.51
N TRP A 44 0.60 12.63 9.49
CA TRP A 44 -0.42 13.61 9.86
C TRP A 44 -0.82 13.38 11.31
N ASN A 45 -0.85 14.47 12.07
CA ASN A 45 -1.37 14.45 13.44
C ASN A 45 -0.69 13.38 14.32
N GLY A 46 0.63 13.26 14.19
CA GLY A 46 1.40 12.33 15.02
C GLY A 46 1.43 10.90 14.54
N GLN A 47 0.84 10.61 13.39
CA GLN A 47 0.73 9.22 12.91
C GLN A 47 1.37 9.07 11.54
N THR A 48 2.17 8.02 11.40
CA THR A 48 2.80 7.65 10.12
C THR A 48 2.11 6.43 9.55
N VAL A 49 1.78 6.48 8.26
CA VAL A 49 1.10 5.37 7.56
C VAL A 49 1.88 5.04 6.29
N TRP A 50 2.15 3.76 6.07
CA TRP A 50 2.85 3.27 4.90
C TRP A 50 1.82 2.77 3.90
N ILE A 51 1.77 3.39 2.72
CA ILE A 51 0.70 3.16 1.75
C ILE A 51 1.26 2.71 0.42
N GLU A 52 0.78 1.58 -0.07
CA GLU A 52 1.02 1.12 -1.43
C GLU A 52 -0.12 1.60 -2.30
N ILE A 53 0.19 2.22 -3.43
CA ILE A 53 -0.82 2.76 -4.34
C ILE A 53 -1.04 1.77 -5.47
N LYS A 54 -2.26 1.23 -5.58
CA LYS A 54 -2.64 0.26 -6.60
C LYS A 54 -3.94 0.70 -7.25
N VAL A 55 -3.85 1.30 -8.41
CA VAL A 55 -5.02 1.77 -9.14
C VAL A 55 -5.64 0.62 -9.89
N GLY A 56 -6.91 0.34 -9.59
CA GLY A 56 -7.65 -0.72 -10.26
C GLY A 56 -7.41 -2.09 -9.64
N THR A 57 -8.44 -2.91 -9.67
CA THR A 57 -8.41 -4.24 -9.04
C THR A 57 -7.60 -5.25 -9.83
N GLY A 58 -7.31 -4.96 -11.10
CA GLY A 58 -6.48 -5.82 -11.95
C GLY A 58 -4.99 -5.70 -11.68
N SER A 59 -4.57 -4.68 -10.92
CA SER A 59 -3.17 -4.54 -10.51
C SER A 59 -2.78 -5.72 -9.62
N HIS A 60 -1.49 -5.96 -9.53
CA HIS A 60 -0.98 -7.07 -8.73
C HIS A 60 -0.29 -6.58 -7.46
N VAL A 61 -0.41 -7.38 -6.41
CA VAL A 61 0.37 -7.22 -5.19
C VAL A 61 1.48 -8.27 -5.24
N GLU A 62 2.72 -7.82 -5.26
CA GLU A 62 3.87 -8.71 -5.38
C GLU A 62 4.11 -9.47 -4.08
N ASN A 63 4.77 -10.60 -4.20
CA ASN A 63 5.07 -11.42 -3.02
C ASN A 63 5.86 -10.64 -1.97
N SER A 64 6.83 -9.82 -2.40
CA SER A 64 7.60 -8.99 -1.48
C SER A 64 6.74 -7.96 -0.76
N GLN A 65 5.73 -7.44 -1.43
CA GLN A 65 4.79 -6.50 -0.81
C GLN A 65 3.91 -7.20 0.22
N LEU A 66 3.45 -8.41 -0.09
CA LEU A 66 2.69 -9.22 0.86
C LEU A 66 3.53 -9.50 2.11
N LYS A 67 4.81 -9.83 1.93
CA LYS A 67 5.71 -10.06 3.06
C LYS A 67 5.86 -8.80 3.91
N PHE A 68 6.00 -7.65 3.28
CA PHE A 68 6.07 -6.39 4.02
C PHE A 68 4.82 -6.21 4.88
N PHE A 69 3.64 -6.32 4.26
CA PHE A 69 2.39 -6.10 4.99
C PHE A 69 2.21 -7.07 6.16
N SER A 70 2.62 -8.32 5.97
CA SER A 70 2.44 -9.33 7.02
C SER A 70 3.34 -9.07 8.23
N LYS A 71 4.49 -8.44 8.03
CA LYS A 71 5.49 -8.25 9.08
C LYS A 71 5.50 -6.86 9.69
N TRP A 72 5.01 -5.85 8.96
CA TRP A 72 5.09 -4.48 9.44
C TRP A 72 4.14 -4.27 10.60
N LYS A 73 4.68 -3.83 11.73
CA LYS A 73 3.87 -3.67 12.94
C LYS A 73 3.16 -2.34 13.03
N GLY A 74 3.56 -1.38 12.21
CA GLY A 74 2.91 -0.08 12.17
C GLY A 74 1.73 -0.06 11.20
N TYR A 75 1.23 1.14 10.95
CA TYR A 75 0.11 1.34 10.05
C TYR A 75 0.55 1.17 8.61
N CYS A 76 -0.13 0.30 7.88
CA CYS A 76 0.13 0.10 6.46
C CYS A 76 -1.11 -0.41 5.75
N GLY A 77 -1.12 -0.24 4.42
CA GLY A 77 -2.20 -0.76 3.62
C GLY A 77 -2.08 -0.36 2.16
N ILE A 78 -3.12 -0.69 1.40
CA ILE A 78 -3.22 -0.39 -0.02
C ILE A 78 -4.31 0.66 -0.22
N ALA A 79 -4.01 1.68 -1.01
CA ALA A 79 -4.98 2.67 -1.44
C ALA A 79 -5.13 2.60 -2.95
N GLN A 80 -6.37 2.58 -3.42
CA GLN A 80 -6.68 2.49 -4.84
C GLN A 80 -6.99 3.85 -5.45
N ASN A 81 -7.18 4.86 -4.61
CA ASN A 81 -7.48 6.22 -5.05
C ASN A 81 -7.12 7.20 -3.94
N PHE A 82 -7.25 8.49 -4.27
CA PHE A 82 -6.94 9.57 -3.32
C PHE A 82 -7.78 9.47 -2.04
N GLU A 83 -9.07 9.21 -2.18
CA GLU A 83 -9.97 9.18 -1.02
C GLU A 83 -9.57 8.11 -0.03
N GLN A 84 -9.19 6.93 -0.52
CA GLN A 84 -8.70 5.86 0.35
C GLN A 84 -7.39 6.24 1.03
N ALA A 85 -6.47 6.83 0.27
CA ALA A 85 -5.19 7.26 0.84
C ALA A 85 -5.40 8.32 1.92
N LEU A 86 -6.27 9.28 1.67
CA LEU A 86 -6.58 10.33 2.63
C LEU A 86 -7.20 9.75 3.91
N ALA A 87 -8.14 8.84 3.75
CA ALA A 87 -8.79 8.19 4.90
C ALA A 87 -7.78 7.43 5.74
N MET A 88 -6.86 6.70 5.10
CA MET A 88 -5.81 5.96 5.79
C MET A 88 -4.88 6.91 6.54
N ALA A 89 -4.48 8.01 5.90
CA ALA A 89 -3.56 8.96 6.52
C ALA A 89 -4.17 9.66 7.73
N LYS A 90 -5.45 10.00 7.66
CA LYS A 90 -6.11 10.73 8.74
C LYS A 90 -6.72 9.85 9.81
N TYR A 91 -7.23 8.68 9.42
CA TYR A 91 -7.95 7.80 10.35
C TYR A 91 -7.41 6.36 10.21
N PRO A 92 -6.11 6.16 10.52
CA PRO A 92 -5.49 4.87 10.25
C PRO A 92 -6.15 3.72 10.99
N ASN A 93 -6.62 3.92 12.22
CA ASN A 93 -7.23 2.84 12.98
C ASN A 93 -8.44 2.23 12.29
N GLN A 94 -9.08 2.97 11.40
CA GLN A 94 -10.30 2.50 10.73
C GLN A 94 -10.04 1.96 9.34
N HIS A 95 -8.88 2.29 8.74
CA HIS A 95 -8.70 2.06 7.31
C HIS A 95 -7.46 1.25 6.95
N VAL A 96 -6.49 1.12 7.85
CA VAL A 96 -5.27 0.35 7.57
C VAL A 96 -5.51 -1.13 7.86
N LEU A 97 -4.54 -1.95 7.51
CA LEU A 97 -4.62 -3.39 7.77
C LEU A 97 -4.62 -3.66 9.27
N THR A 98 -5.57 -4.47 9.71
CA THR A 98 -5.65 -4.90 11.11
C THR A 98 -4.66 -6.04 11.35
N SER A 99 -4.39 -6.33 12.62
CA SER A 99 -3.54 -7.47 12.98
C SER A 99 -4.12 -8.78 12.46
N ALA A 100 -5.45 -8.93 12.52
CA ALA A 100 -6.10 -10.13 11.99
C ALA A 100 -5.92 -10.26 10.49
N GLU A 101 -6.01 -9.14 9.76
CA GLU A 101 -5.80 -9.14 8.31
C GLU A 101 -4.35 -9.48 7.96
N LYS A 102 -3.39 -8.94 8.72
CA LYS A 102 -1.97 -9.27 8.52
C LYS A 102 -1.70 -10.75 8.76
N LEU A 103 -2.38 -11.34 9.73
CA LEU A 103 -2.27 -12.76 9.99
C LEU A 103 -2.79 -13.58 8.80
N LYS A 104 -3.89 -13.17 8.21
CA LYS A 104 -4.42 -13.84 7.00
C LYS A 104 -3.43 -13.76 5.85
N ILE A 105 -2.75 -12.63 5.69
CA ILE A 105 -1.69 -12.50 4.68
C ILE A 105 -0.57 -13.49 4.98
N SER A 106 -0.15 -13.60 6.24
CA SER A 106 0.90 -14.56 6.63
C SER A 106 0.48 -15.99 6.31
N GLN A 107 -0.77 -16.35 6.58
CA GLN A 107 -1.28 -17.69 6.29
C GLN A 107 -1.31 -17.96 4.79
N HIS A 108 -1.68 -16.96 4.01
CA HIS A 108 -1.65 -17.06 2.55
C HIS A 108 -0.22 -17.33 2.05
N LEU A 109 0.76 -16.61 2.61
CA LEU A 109 2.16 -16.76 2.21
C LEU A 109 2.72 -18.15 2.53
N VAL A 110 2.23 -18.78 3.59
CA VAL A 110 2.64 -20.17 3.91
C VAL A 110 2.18 -21.12 2.80
N LYS A 111 0.97 -20.91 2.28
CA LYS A 111 0.41 -21.77 1.23
C LYS A 111 0.98 -21.44 -0.16
N PHE A 112 1.26 -20.17 -0.40
CA PHE A 112 1.67 -19.67 -1.73
C PHE A 112 2.88 -18.75 -1.56
N PRO A 113 4.07 -19.31 -1.26
CA PRO A 113 5.21 -18.50 -0.82
C PRO A 113 5.86 -17.65 -1.91
N SER A 114 5.52 -17.90 -3.18
CA SER A 114 6.18 -17.18 -4.28
C SER A 114 5.21 -16.47 -5.21
N ASP A 115 3.91 -16.55 -4.95
CA ASP A 115 2.93 -16.06 -5.91
C ASP A 115 2.59 -14.59 -5.65
N ARG A 116 2.47 -13.83 -6.73
CA ARG A 116 1.79 -12.54 -6.66
C ARG A 116 0.29 -12.79 -6.83
N ILE A 117 -0.51 -11.84 -6.37
CA ILE A 117 -1.96 -11.94 -6.49
C ILE A 117 -2.50 -10.61 -7.01
N THR A 118 -3.69 -10.64 -7.57
CA THR A 118 -4.36 -9.41 -7.96
C THR A 118 -4.81 -8.64 -6.72
N VAL A 119 -5.06 -7.35 -6.89
CA VAL A 119 -5.63 -6.55 -5.80
C VAL A 119 -6.98 -7.11 -5.38
N LYS A 120 -7.79 -7.56 -6.34
CA LYS A 120 -9.07 -8.19 -6.01
C LYS A 120 -8.86 -9.41 -5.10
N ARG A 121 -7.91 -10.28 -5.44
CA ARG A 121 -7.62 -11.46 -4.62
C ARG A 121 -7.08 -11.06 -3.26
N PHE A 122 -6.29 -9.98 -3.20
CA PHE A 122 -5.78 -9.48 -1.93
C PHE A 122 -6.92 -9.18 -0.95
N TYR A 123 -7.95 -8.47 -1.42
CA TYR A 123 -9.10 -8.16 -0.56
C TYR A 123 -9.86 -9.42 -0.15
N GLU A 124 -9.94 -10.41 -1.03
CA GLU A 124 -10.54 -11.70 -0.67
C GLU A 124 -9.74 -12.39 0.44
N VAL A 125 -8.41 -12.37 0.31
CA VAL A 125 -7.54 -13.00 1.30
C VAL A 125 -7.74 -12.40 2.68
N ILE A 126 -7.82 -11.09 2.79
CA ILE A 126 -7.98 -10.43 4.07
C ILE A 126 -9.43 -10.38 4.54
N GLY A 127 -10.37 -10.80 3.69
CA GLY A 127 -11.79 -10.85 4.05
C GLY A 127 -12.48 -9.50 4.03
N ARG A 128 -12.02 -8.60 3.17
CA ARG A 128 -12.56 -7.25 3.06
C ARG A 128 -13.09 -7.03 1.65
N GLU A 129 -14.27 -6.45 1.55
CA GLU A 129 -14.78 -6.02 0.26
C GLU A 129 -14.00 -4.81 -0.24
N ASN A 130 -13.86 -4.73 -1.56
CA ASN A 130 -13.22 -3.56 -2.14
C ASN A 130 -14.13 -2.81 -3.09
#